data_4fd04caa0919484f75a6e01a4ec5c475
#
_entry.id   4fd04caa0919484f75a6e01a4ec5c475
#
_cell.length_a   1.000
_cell.length_b   1.000
_cell.length_c   1.000
_cell.angle_alpha   90.00
_cell.angle_beta   90.00
_cell.angle_gamma   90.00
#
_symmetry.space_group_name_H-M   'P 1'
#
loop_
_entity.id
_entity.type
_entity.pdbx_description
1 polymer ?
#
loop_
_entity_poly.entity_id
_entity_poly.type
_entity_poly.pdbx_seq_one_letter_code
_entity_poly.pdbx_strand_id
1 'polypeptide(L)'
;KKWEIWAGKKKPSMKRRCQTNDYTRRGMYMITMATEGRKPILGTLKGDPETKDGENTPHVELSPLGEKIRECWLNIHIYHSEIEPRQLCIMPDHIHGILFIHKKTDKHLGHIINGFKIGCRKAMRALSPTTTTTTQEAKRDSHPTHGELWEAGFNDRIIKDEEQLNRLITYIYDNPKRLLLKRKYPEYFTQLGTINVAGVPMQAMGNRFLLDNPNKLQVQCSRHLYSDEIEKKKQDILQTAKDSHAVLVSPCISPGEQQISTAALESQIPLIVLLLNGFPKYFKPHPVTLYSSAESSIRHFLIIIYTPF
;
A
#
# COMPACT_ATOMS: atom_id res chain seq x y z
N LYS A 1 -39.53 -7.77 -8.63
CA LYS A 1 -39.61 -8.59 -7.38
C LYS A 1 -39.16 -10.07 -7.55
N LYS A 2 -38.89 -10.58 -8.75
CA LYS A 2 -38.36 -11.95 -8.96
C LYS A 2 -36.83 -12.09 -8.76
N TRP A 3 -36.11 -10.99 -8.58
CA TRP A 3 -34.64 -10.96 -8.43
C TRP A 3 -34.14 -11.21 -7.01
N GLU A 4 -34.94 -10.89 -6.01
CA GLU A 4 -34.56 -10.96 -4.61
C GLU A 4 -34.51 -12.40 -4.05
N ILE A 5 -35.17 -13.35 -4.73
CA ILE A 5 -35.29 -14.75 -4.29
C ILE A 5 -34.01 -15.56 -4.56
N TRP A 6 -33.16 -15.13 -5.52
CA TRP A 6 -31.91 -15.80 -5.89
C TRP A 6 -30.64 -15.17 -5.35
N ALA A 7 -30.75 -14.00 -4.71
CA ALA A 7 -29.62 -13.37 -4.03
C ALA A 7 -29.40 -14.00 -2.66
N GLY A 8 -28.68 -15.13 -2.63
CA GLY A 8 -28.21 -15.72 -1.38
C GLY A 8 -27.54 -14.69 -0.47
N LYS A 9 -27.36 -14.96 0.83
CA LYS A 9 -26.74 -14.06 1.82
C LYS A 9 -25.45 -13.45 1.22
N LYS A 10 -25.38 -12.11 1.18
CA LYS A 10 -24.18 -11.39 0.68
C LYS A 10 -22.94 -11.90 1.39
N LYS A 11 -21.96 -12.41 0.63
CA LYS A 11 -20.68 -12.88 1.18
C LYS A 11 -19.99 -11.73 1.92
N PRO A 12 -19.19 -11.99 2.98
CA PRO A 12 -18.49 -10.94 3.74
C PRO A 12 -17.62 -10.01 2.88
N SER A 13 -17.06 -10.52 1.78
CA SER A 13 -16.30 -9.73 0.79
C SER A 13 -17.15 -8.69 0.07
N MET A 14 -18.44 -8.93 -0.13
CA MET A 14 -19.35 -7.98 -0.79
C MET A 14 -19.81 -6.86 0.15
N LYS A 15 -19.72 -7.05 1.46
CA LYS A 15 -20.07 -6.03 2.46
C LYS A 15 -18.99 -4.94 2.59
N ARG A 16 -17.78 -5.15 2.06
CA ARG A 16 -16.66 -4.20 2.15
C ARG A 16 -16.67 -3.16 1.04
N ARG A 17 -17.52 -3.28 0.02
CA ARG A 17 -17.60 -2.31 -1.08
C ARG A 17 -18.44 -1.12 -0.70
N CYS A 18 -18.09 0.02 -1.26
CA CYS A 18 -18.88 1.23 -1.12
C CYS A 18 -20.28 1.00 -1.73
N GLN A 19 -21.31 1.01 -0.87
CA GLN A 19 -22.70 0.74 -1.32
C GLN A 19 -23.30 1.89 -2.11
N THR A 20 -22.75 3.08 -1.97
CA THR A 20 -23.22 4.30 -2.67
C THR A 20 -22.52 4.55 -4.00
N ASN A 21 -21.52 3.72 -4.37
CA ASN A 21 -20.81 3.85 -5.64
C ASN A 21 -21.40 2.91 -6.70
N ASP A 22 -21.69 3.46 -7.86
CA ASP A 22 -22.08 2.69 -9.04
C ASP A 22 -20.83 2.22 -9.80
N TYR A 23 -20.46 0.98 -9.61
CA TYR A 23 -19.28 0.36 -10.22
C TYR A 23 -19.44 0.00 -11.71
N THR A 24 -20.52 0.46 -12.35
CA THR A 24 -20.71 0.37 -13.79
C THR A 24 -20.42 1.68 -14.51
N ARG A 25 -20.34 2.79 -13.76
CA ARG A 25 -20.09 4.13 -14.31
C ARG A 25 -18.59 4.41 -14.49
N ARG A 26 -18.32 5.47 -15.26
CA ARG A 26 -16.97 6.00 -15.40
C ARG A 26 -16.35 6.21 -14.03
N GLY A 27 -15.14 5.69 -13.83
CA GLY A 27 -14.42 5.82 -12.56
C GLY A 27 -13.09 5.08 -12.58
N MET A 28 -12.24 5.42 -11.64
CA MET A 28 -10.92 4.82 -11.51
C MET A 28 -10.81 4.08 -10.18
N TYR A 29 -10.24 2.88 -10.23
CA TYR A 29 -10.22 1.96 -9.11
C TYR A 29 -8.84 1.33 -8.95
N MET A 30 -8.27 1.41 -7.75
CA MET A 30 -7.14 0.58 -7.39
C MET A 30 -7.65 -0.76 -6.85
N ILE A 31 -7.22 -1.83 -7.47
CA ILE A 31 -7.58 -3.21 -7.13
C ILE A 31 -6.42 -3.87 -6.41
N THR A 32 -6.70 -4.56 -5.31
CA THR A 32 -5.72 -5.38 -4.59
C THR A 32 -6.27 -6.79 -4.45
N MET A 33 -5.48 -7.79 -4.86
CA MET A 33 -5.81 -9.21 -4.72
C MET A 33 -4.61 -9.98 -4.20
N ALA A 34 -4.85 -10.89 -3.29
CA ALA A 34 -3.83 -11.78 -2.74
C ALA A 34 -3.99 -13.20 -3.29
N THR A 35 -2.87 -13.91 -3.38
CA THR A 35 -2.86 -15.36 -3.60
C THR A 35 -3.47 -16.07 -2.40
N GLU A 36 -4.03 -17.23 -2.62
CA GLU A 36 -4.60 -18.05 -1.55
C GLU A 36 -3.54 -18.40 -0.51
N GLY A 37 -3.85 -18.05 0.75
CA GLY A 37 -2.92 -18.22 1.87
C GLY A 37 -1.63 -17.40 1.77
N ARG A 38 -1.63 -16.32 0.98
CA ARG A 38 -0.45 -15.46 0.78
C ARG A 38 0.79 -16.21 0.28
N LYS A 39 0.62 -17.24 -0.54
CA LYS A 39 1.72 -18.01 -1.12
C LYS A 39 2.51 -17.16 -2.12
N PRO A 40 3.85 -17.06 -2.00
CA PRO A 40 4.68 -16.22 -2.87
C PRO A 40 5.00 -16.90 -4.21
N ILE A 41 3.96 -17.17 -5.02
CA ILE A 41 4.05 -17.94 -6.27
C ILE A 41 4.14 -17.09 -7.53
N LEU A 42 3.99 -15.76 -7.41
CA LEU A 42 3.95 -14.86 -8.56
C LEU A 42 5.32 -14.34 -8.99
N GLY A 43 6.33 -14.51 -8.16
CA GLY A 43 7.69 -14.07 -8.44
C GLY A 43 8.56 -14.01 -7.21
N THR A 44 9.80 -13.60 -7.41
CA THR A 44 10.81 -13.45 -6.36
C THR A 44 11.23 -12.00 -6.24
N LEU A 45 11.24 -11.48 -5.02
CA LEU A 45 11.69 -10.13 -4.73
C LEU A 45 13.21 -10.05 -4.82
N LYS A 46 13.74 -9.15 -5.65
CA LYS A 46 15.15 -8.93 -5.95
C LYS A 46 15.55 -7.49 -5.73
N GLY A 47 16.86 -7.26 -5.70
CA GLY A 47 17.47 -5.95 -5.56
C GLY A 47 17.85 -5.60 -4.12
N ASP A 48 18.47 -4.44 -3.97
CA ASP A 48 18.80 -3.85 -2.67
C ASP A 48 17.95 -2.59 -2.47
N PRO A 49 17.24 -2.46 -1.35
CA PRO A 49 16.42 -1.28 -1.08
C PRO A 49 17.22 0.02 -1.03
N GLU A 50 18.54 -0.05 -0.89
CA GLU A 50 19.45 1.09 -0.85
C GLU A 50 19.92 1.55 -2.25
N THR A 51 19.64 0.79 -3.29
CA THR A 51 19.97 1.14 -4.67
C THR A 51 18.90 2.02 -5.28
N LYS A 52 19.28 3.17 -5.82
CA LYS A 52 18.35 4.11 -6.47
C LYS A 52 18.14 3.81 -7.94
N ASP A 53 19.23 3.46 -8.64
CA ASP A 53 19.25 3.28 -10.09
C ASP A 53 20.12 2.07 -10.47
N GLY A 54 19.83 1.45 -11.61
CA GLY A 54 20.60 0.35 -12.18
C GLY A 54 19.99 -1.04 -11.93
N GLU A 55 20.74 -2.08 -12.25
CA GLU A 55 20.25 -3.47 -12.25
C GLU A 55 19.85 -3.99 -10.87
N ASN A 56 20.41 -3.43 -9.79
CA ASN A 56 20.12 -3.84 -8.42
C ASN A 56 18.98 -3.05 -7.76
N THR A 57 18.20 -2.30 -8.52
CA THR A 57 17.01 -1.62 -8.00
C THR A 57 15.96 -2.63 -7.51
N PRO A 58 15.20 -2.30 -6.46
CA PRO A 58 14.13 -3.15 -5.96
C PRO A 58 13.08 -3.50 -7.02
N HIS A 59 12.92 -4.77 -7.31
CA HIS A 59 11.92 -5.27 -8.26
C HIS A 59 11.45 -6.67 -7.91
N VAL A 60 10.43 -7.14 -8.60
CA VAL A 60 10.00 -8.54 -8.55
C VAL A 60 10.34 -9.20 -9.87
N GLU A 61 11.23 -10.20 -9.83
CA GLU A 61 11.45 -11.12 -10.93
C GLU A 61 10.25 -12.06 -11.01
N LEU A 62 9.45 -11.89 -12.06
CA LEU A 62 8.20 -12.62 -12.19
C LEU A 62 8.43 -14.10 -12.47
N SER A 63 7.62 -14.95 -11.85
CA SER A 63 7.53 -16.36 -12.24
C SER A 63 6.80 -16.48 -13.59
N PRO A 64 6.87 -17.64 -14.28
CA PRO A 64 6.05 -17.89 -15.47
C PRO A 64 4.55 -17.62 -15.23
N LEU A 65 4.05 -17.91 -14.01
CA LEU A 65 2.68 -17.59 -13.62
C LEU A 65 2.48 -16.07 -13.46
N GLY A 66 3.44 -15.37 -12.86
CA GLY A 66 3.40 -13.91 -12.72
C GLY A 66 3.32 -13.20 -14.06
N GLU A 67 4.09 -13.67 -15.06
CA GLU A 67 4.03 -13.17 -16.43
C GLU A 67 2.66 -13.40 -17.07
N LYS A 68 2.07 -14.58 -16.90
CA LYS A 68 0.72 -14.86 -17.40
C LYS A 68 -0.35 -14.02 -16.72
N ILE A 69 -0.20 -13.71 -15.46
CA ILE A 69 -1.09 -12.80 -14.73
C ILE A 69 -0.97 -11.38 -15.27
N ARG A 70 0.26 -10.92 -15.60
CA ARG A 70 0.49 -9.64 -16.25
C ARG A 70 -0.22 -9.56 -17.60
N GLU A 71 -0.08 -10.60 -18.45
CA GLU A 71 -0.79 -10.71 -19.71
C GLU A 71 -2.32 -10.67 -19.52
N CYS A 72 -2.86 -11.43 -18.57
CA CYS A 72 -4.28 -11.43 -18.26
C CYS A 72 -4.80 -10.05 -17.84
N TRP A 73 -4.00 -9.30 -17.05
CA TRP A 73 -4.37 -7.95 -16.64
C TRP A 73 -4.40 -6.98 -17.82
N LEU A 74 -3.36 -6.98 -18.62
CA LEU A 74 -3.28 -6.14 -19.81
C LEU A 74 -4.37 -6.44 -20.83
N ASN A 75 -4.79 -7.70 -20.92
CA ASN A 75 -5.83 -8.15 -21.86
C ASN A 75 -7.28 -7.90 -21.37
N ILE A 76 -7.48 -7.30 -20.19
CA ILE A 76 -8.84 -6.95 -19.72
C ILE A 76 -9.59 -6.11 -20.76
N HIS A 77 -8.90 -5.15 -21.40
CA HIS A 77 -9.51 -4.27 -22.42
C HIS A 77 -9.98 -5.01 -23.68
N ILE A 78 -9.42 -6.18 -23.98
CA ILE A 78 -9.85 -6.98 -25.14
C ILE A 78 -11.26 -7.54 -24.92
N TYR A 79 -11.58 -7.88 -23.68
CA TYR A 79 -12.91 -8.44 -23.31
C TYR A 79 -13.89 -7.35 -22.85
N HIS A 80 -13.37 -6.19 -22.47
CA HIS A 80 -14.10 -5.06 -21.92
C HIS A 80 -13.49 -3.78 -22.47
N SER A 81 -13.88 -3.40 -23.68
CA SER A 81 -13.34 -2.23 -24.39
C SER A 81 -13.55 -0.91 -23.65
N GLU A 82 -14.48 -0.86 -22.68
CA GLU A 82 -14.77 0.28 -21.84
C GLU A 82 -13.79 0.45 -20.67
N ILE A 83 -12.86 -0.52 -20.51
CA ILE A 83 -11.93 -0.55 -19.38
C ILE A 83 -10.50 -0.48 -19.90
N GLU A 84 -9.78 0.46 -19.34
CA GLU A 84 -8.35 0.64 -19.55
C GLU A 84 -7.57 0.13 -18.35
N PRO A 85 -6.83 -0.99 -18.45
CA PRO A 85 -5.88 -1.38 -17.42
C PRO A 85 -4.70 -0.40 -17.46
N ARG A 86 -4.42 0.18 -16.29
CA ARG A 86 -3.29 1.09 -16.10
C ARG A 86 -2.19 0.41 -15.27
N GLN A 87 -1.60 1.10 -14.32
CA GLN A 87 -0.50 0.59 -13.51
C GLN A 87 -0.80 -0.78 -12.91
N LEU A 88 0.21 -1.63 -12.90
CA LEU A 88 0.19 -2.94 -12.26
C LEU A 88 1.51 -3.20 -11.54
N CYS A 89 1.44 -3.60 -10.30
CA CYS A 89 2.56 -4.18 -9.56
C CYS A 89 2.19 -5.59 -9.13
N ILE A 90 2.99 -6.55 -9.54
CA ILE A 90 2.87 -7.94 -9.13
C ILE A 90 3.93 -8.19 -8.06
N MET A 91 3.46 -8.39 -6.83
CA MET A 91 4.27 -8.79 -5.70
C MET A 91 4.31 -10.31 -5.60
N PRO A 92 5.23 -10.92 -4.85
CA PRO A 92 5.30 -12.38 -4.77
C PRO A 92 3.99 -13.08 -4.41
N ASP A 93 3.16 -12.47 -3.56
CA ASP A 93 1.95 -13.06 -2.98
C ASP A 93 0.67 -12.23 -3.21
N HIS A 94 0.74 -11.16 -3.97
CA HIS A 94 -0.41 -10.30 -4.27
C HIS A 94 -0.16 -9.38 -5.45
N ILE A 95 -1.22 -8.74 -5.94
CA ILE A 95 -1.12 -7.71 -6.96
C ILE A 95 -1.81 -6.42 -6.52
N HIS A 96 -1.30 -5.31 -7.00
CA HIS A 96 -1.94 -3.99 -7.00
C HIS A 96 -2.05 -3.51 -8.44
N GLY A 97 -3.22 -3.12 -8.87
CA GLY A 97 -3.39 -2.57 -10.21
C GLY A 97 -4.47 -1.50 -10.26
N ILE A 98 -4.37 -0.58 -11.22
CA ILE A 98 -5.33 0.48 -11.44
C ILE A 98 -6.11 0.17 -12.71
N LEU A 99 -7.44 0.18 -12.61
CA LEU A 99 -8.37 0.09 -13.73
C LEU A 99 -9.12 1.39 -13.90
N PHE A 100 -9.21 1.88 -15.12
CA PHE A 100 -10.03 3.01 -15.49
C PHE A 100 -11.22 2.57 -16.34
N ILE A 101 -12.43 2.72 -15.80
CA ILE A 101 -13.67 2.57 -16.54
C ILE A 101 -13.94 3.91 -17.23
N HIS A 102 -13.66 4.03 -18.52
CA HIS A 102 -13.80 5.30 -19.25
C HIS A 102 -15.19 5.53 -19.81
N LYS A 103 -16.00 4.46 -19.98
CA LYS A 103 -17.40 4.49 -20.40
C LYS A 103 -18.22 3.60 -19.49
N LYS A 104 -19.53 3.88 -19.40
CA LYS A 104 -20.45 2.99 -18.67
C LYS A 104 -20.39 1.57 -19.22
N THR A 105 -20.26 0.59 -18.32
CA THR A 105 -20.22 -0.82 -18.66
C THR A 105 -21.56 -1.49 -18.34
N ASP A 106 -21.89 -2.58 -19.06
CA ASP A 106 -23.05 -3.41 -18.75
C ASP A 106 -22.80 -4.32 -17.54
N LYS A 107 -21.53 -4.53 -17.18
CA LYS A 107 -21.10 -5.42 -16.11
C LYS A 107 -20.50 -4.64 -14.95
N HIS A 108 -20.92 -4.98 -13.76
CA HIS A 108 -20.31 -4.48 -12.53
C HIS A 108 -18.83 -4.88 -12.45
N LEU A 109 -17.96 -3.99 -11.94
CA LEU A 109 -16.52 -4.21 -11.76
C LEU A 109 -16.19 -5.59 -11.13
N GLY A 110 -17.03 -6.08 -10.22
CA GLY A 110 -16.88 -7.40 -9.62
C GLY A 110 -16.95 -8.56 -10.61
N HIS A 111 -17.75 -8.46 -11.67
CA HIS A 111 -17.81 -9.47 -12.73
C HIS A 111 -16.55 -9.43 -13.59
N ILE A 112 -16.03 -8.25 -13.87
CA ILE A 112 -14.81 -8.04 -14.64
C ILE A 112 -13.62 -8.68 -13.92
N ILE A 113 -13.45 -8.37 -12.63
CA ILE A 113 -12.40 -8.97 -11.79
C ILE A 113 -12.58 -10.49 -11.65
N ASN A 114 -13.82 -10.99 -11.61
CA ASN A 114 -14.05 -12.44 -11.63
C ASN A 114 -13.60 -13.07 -12.95
N GLY A 115 -13.88 -12.43 -14.09
CA GLY A 115 -13.38 -12.85 -15.40
C GLY A 115 -11.86 -12.91 -15.44
N PHE A 116 -11.17 -11.86 -14.94
CA PHE A 116 -9.73 -11.85 -14.78
C PHE A 116 -9.23 -13.03 -13.92
N LYS A 117 -9.83 -13.27 -12.76
CA LYS A 117 -9.48 -14.43 -11.91
C LYS A 117 -9.63 -15.78 -12.61
N ILE A 118 -10.66 -15.92 -13.45
CA ILE A 118 -10.86 -17.13 -14.26
C ILE A 118 -9.74 -17.29 -15.30
N GLY A 119 -9.37 -16.20 -15.99
CA GLY A 119 -8.24 -16.18 -16.92
C GLY A 119 -6.93 -16.61 -16.27
N CYS A 120 -6.60 -16.03 -15.11
CA CYS A 120 -5.41 -16.39 -14.34
C CYS A 120 -5.37 -17.87 -13.94
N ARG A 121 -6.52 -18.44 -13.51
CA ARG A 121 -6.59 -19.87 -13.16
C ARG A 121 -6.39 -20.77 -14.38
N LYS A 122 -6.94 -20.41 -15.53
CA LYS A 122 -6.68 -21.13 -16.79
C LYS A 122 -5.20 -21.12 -17.13
N ALA A 123 -4.54 -19.95 -17.03
CA ALA A 123 -3.11 -19.81 -17.26
C ALA A 123 -2.28 -20.67 -16.29
N MET A 124 -2.62 -20.66 -15.00
CA MET A 124 -1.96 -21.51 -14.01
C MET A 124 -2.05 -22.99 -14.34
N ARG A 125 -3.24 -23.47 -14.73
CA ARG A 125 -3.43 -24.88 -15.13
C ARG A 125 -2.64 -25.24 -16.38
N ALA A 126 -2.52 -24.32 -17.35
CA ALA A 126 -1.71 -24.55 -18.55
C ALA A 126 -0.20 -24.63 -18.26
N LEU A 127 0.27 -24.04 -17.18
CA LEU A 127 1.68 -24.12 -16.73
C LEU A 127 1.97 -25.36 -15.88
N SER A 128 0.95 -26.03 -15.35
CA SER A 128 1.14 -27.26 -14.58
C SER A 128 1.42 -28.42 -15.53
N PRO A 129 2.48 -29.23 -15.33
CA PRO A 129 2.71 -30.40 -16.16
C PRO A 129 1.53 -31.36 -16.03
N THR A 130 0.99 -31.80 -17.18
CA THR A 130 -0.16 -32.70 -17.28
C THR A 130 0.21 -34.04 -16.65
N THR A 131 -0.12 -34.22 -15.37
CA THR A 131 -0.22 -35.56 -14.83
C THR A 131 -1.49 -36.17 -15.42
N THR A 132 -1.31 -37.00 -16.43
CA THR A 132 -2.36 -37.76 -17.07
C THR A 132 -2.99 -38.70 -16.05
N THR A 133 -4.02 -38.26 -15.38
CA THR A 133 -4.93 -39.13 -14.66
C THR A 133 -6.28 -39.08 -15.38
N THR A 134 -6.47 -40.05 -16.24
CA THR A 134 -7.74 -40.41 -16.88
C THR A 134 -8.73 -40.75 -15.77
N THR A 135 -9.63 -39.84 -15.47
CA THR A 135 -10.94 -40.25 -14.92
C THR A 135 -11.98 -39.23 -15.35
N GLN A 136 -12.85 -39.70 -16.23
CA GLN A 136 -14.12 -39.11 -16.60
C GLN A 136 -14.95 -38.89 -15.34
N GLU A 137 -15.11 -37.63 -14.93
CA GLU A 137 -16.29 -37.11 -14.24
C GLU A 137 -16.19 -35.60 -14.23
N ALA A 138 -16.40 -34.99 -15.39
CA ALA A 138 -16.69 -33.57 -15.45
C ALA A 138 -18.09 -33.34 -14.90
N LYS A 139 -18.27 -33.35 -13.60
CA LYS A 139 -19.44 -32.74 -12.98
C LYS A 139 -19.36 -31.24 -13.30
N ARG A 140 -20.41 -30.76 -13.98
CA ARG A 140 -20.72 -29.35 -14.18
C ARG A 140 -20.94 -28.68 -12.81
N ASP A 141 -19.90 -28.38 -12.11
CA ASP A 141 -19.98 -27.53 -10.92
C ASP A 141 -20.15 -26.08 -11.38
N SER A 142 -21.39 -25.65 -11.39
CA SER A 142 -21.85 -24.31 -11.69
C SER A 142 -21.46 -23.27 -10.60
N HIS A 143 -20.54 -23.61 -9.70
CA HIS A 143 -19.97 -22.68 -8.71
C HIS A 143 -18.46 -22.61 -8.91
N PRO A 144 -17.88 -21.39 -9.11
CA PRO A 144 -16.43 -21.25 -9.11
C PRO A 144 -15.94 -21.64 -7.73
N THR A 145 -15.29 -22.80 -7.63
CA THR A 145 -14.60 -23.22 -6.41
C THR A 145 -13.57 -22.14 -6.05
N HIS A 146 -13.82 -21.47 -4.95
CA HIS A 146 -12.84 -20.62 -4.31
C HIS A 146 -11.63 -21.47 -3.95
N GLY A 147 -10.40 -21.06 -4.30
CA GLY A 147 -9.30 -21.54 -3.52
C GLY A 147 -8.04 -22.06 -4.18
N GLU A 148 -7.82 -21.99 -5.50
CA GLU A 148 -6.54 -22.49 -6.03
C GLU A 148 -5.47 -21.41 -6.23
N LEU A 149 -5.84 -20.21 -6.64
CA LEU A 149 -4.88 -19.12 -6.92
C LEU A 149 -5.11 -17.87 -6.08
N TRP A 150 -6.34 -17.39 -5.99
CA TRP A 150 -6.69 -16.12 -5.37
C TRP A 150 -7.55 -16.30 -4.13
N GLU A 151 -7.28 -15.54 -3.08
CA GLU A 151 -8.20 -15.39 -1.95
C GLU A 151 -9.60 -14.97 -2.41
N ALA A 152 -10.59 -15.27 -1.59
CA ALA A 152 -11.98 -14.90 -1.85
C ALA A 152 -12.15 -13.37 -1.90
N GLY A 153 -12.72 -12.87 -2.99
CA GLY A 153 -12.97 -11.45 -3.20
C GLY A 153 -11.73 -10.68 -3.68
N PHE A 154 -11.77 -9.37 -3.48
CA PHE A 154 -10.69 -8.42 -3.73
C PHE A 154 -11.00 -7.15 -2.94
N ASN A 155 -9.98 -6.32 -2.72
CA ASN A 155 -10.17 -4.99 -2.19
C ASN A 155 -10.12 -3.98 -3.32
N ASP A 156 -11.02 -3.00 -3.28
CA ASP A 156 -11.03 -1.86 -4.20
C ASP A 156 -10.94 -0.54 -3.44
N ARG A 157 -10.30 0.42 -4.06
CA ARG A 157 -10.28 1.81 -3.61
C ARG A 157 -10.70 2.70 -4.77
N ILE A 158 -11.75 3.48 -4.57
CA ILE A 158 -12.21 4.48 -5.53
C ILE A 158 -11.21 5.63 -5.52
N ILE A 159 -10.74 6.01 -6.71
CA ILE A 159 -9.82 7.15 -6.90
C ILE A 159 -10.67 8.34 -7.33
N LYS A 160 -10.64 9.41 -6.54
CA LYS A 160 -11.53 10.55 -6.69
C LYS A 160 -10.90 11.72 -7.41
N ASP A 161 -9.58 11.87 -7.29
CA ASP A 161 -8.83 13.01 -7.80
C ASP A 161 -7.43 12.59 -8.27
N GLU A 162 -6.77 13.49 -8.97
CA GLU A 162 -5.45 13.27 -9.55
C GLU A 162 -4.36 13.16 -8.48
N GLU A 163 -4.46 13.91 -7.40
CA GLU A 163 -3.50 13.83 -6.30
C GLU A 163 -3.53 12.45 -5.65
N GLN A 164 -4.72 11.91 -5.41
CA GLN A 164 -4.88 10.54 -4.91
C GLN A 164 -4.35 9.50 -5.91
N LEU A 165 -4.56 9.72 -7.21
CA LEU A 165 -4.03 8.85 -8.26
C LEU A 165 -2.49 8.82 -8.20
N ASN A 166 -1.84 9.97 -8.19
CA ASN A 166 -0.39 10.09 -8.16
C ASN A 166 0.21 9.44 -6.90
N ARG A 167 -0.41 9.64 -5.73
CA ARG A 167 -0.01 8.95 -4.50
C ARG A 167 -0.11 7.43 -4.61
N LEU A 168 -1.16 6.92 -5.26
CA LEU A 168 -1.35 5.48 -5.43
C LEU A 168 -0.41 4.89 -6.48
N ILE A 169 -0.09 5.62 -7.54
CA ILE A 169 0.92 5.23 -8.53
C ILE A 169 2.28 5.09 -7.84
N THR A 170 2.72 6.10 -7.10
CA THR A 170 3.96 6.05 -6.33
C THR A 170 3.95 4.87 -5.36
N TYR A 171 2.84 4.66 -4.63
CA TYR A 171 2.68 3.52 -3.74
C TYR A 171 2.86 2.18 -4.47
N ILE A 172 2.30 2.03 -5.67
CA ILE A 172 2.38 0.81 -6.48
C ILE A 172 3.84 0.55 -6.91
N TYR A 173 4.53 1.56 -7.39
CA TYR A 173 5.94 1.44 -7.82
C TYR A 173 6.89 1.15 -6.66
N ASP A 174 6.65 1.74 -5.49
CA ASP A 174 7.51 1.57 -4.31
C ASP A 174 7.30 0.24 -3.57
N ASN A 175 6.30 -0.56 -3.93
CA ASN A 175 5.99 -1.79 -3.18
C ASN A 175 7.16 -2.77 -3.06
N PRO A 176 7.95 -3.06 -4.11
CA PRO A 176 9.11 -3.94 -4.00
C PRO A 176 10.14 -3.41 -3.00
N LYS A 177 10.49 -2.13 -3.10
CA LYS A 177 11.41 -1.44 -2.18
C LYS A 177 10.93 -1.50 -0.73
N ARG A 178 9.65 -1.21 -0.52
CA ARG A 178 9.01 -1.26 0.81
C ARG A 178 9.07 -2.64 1.45
N LEU A 179 8.86 -3.68 0.66
CA LEU A 179 8.92 -5.04 1.16
C LEU A 179 10.37 -5.45 1.49
N LEU A 180 11.35 -5.06 0.67
CA LEU A 180 12.77 -5.28 0.95
C LEU A 180 13.21 -4.57 2.22
N LEU A 181 12.85 -3.28 2.37
CA LEU A 181 13.15 -2.51 3.59
C LEU A 181 12.56 -3.16 4.84
N LYS A 182 11.30 -3.62 4.76
CA LYS A 182 10.65 -4.32 5.87
C LYS A 182 11.34 -5.64 6.22
N ARG A 183 11.91 -6.34 5.24
CA ARG A 183 12.67 -7.59 5.48
C ARG A 183 14.06 -7.33 6.02
N LYS A 184 14.72 -6.27 5.53
CA LYS A 184 16.09 -5.88 5.95
C LYS A 184 16.10 -5.26 7.35
N TYR A 185 15.05 -4.52 7.71
CA TYR A 185 14.95 -3.76 8.97
C TYR A 185 13.60 -3.99 9.66
N PRO A 186 13.27 -5.22 10.05
CA PRO A 186 11.97 -5.55 10.65
C PRO A 186 11.68 -4.77 11.93
N GLU A 187 12.74 -4.42 12.69
CA GLU A 187 12.66 -3.66 13.93
C GLU A 187 12.03 -2.27 13.76
N TYR A 188 12.24 -1.61 12.60
CA TYR A 188 11.66 -0.29 12.32
C TYR A 188 10.17 -0.35 11.90
N PHE A 189 9.67 -1.54 11.59
CA PHE A 189 8.27 -1.74 11.22
C PHE A 189 7.48 -2.47 12.31
N THR A 190 8.13 -2.83 13.40
CA THR A 190 7.49 -3.49 14.53
C THR A 190 6.84 -2.44 15.42
N GLN A 191 5.57 -2.66 15.72
CA GLN A 191 4.88 -1.86 16.72
C GLN A 191 5.43 -2.26 18.09
N LEU A 192 6.06 -1.31 18.76
CA LEU A 192 6.52 -1.48 20.14
C LEU A 192 5.30 -1.43 21.06
N GLY A 193 5.27 -2.28 22.04
CA GLY A 193 4.25 -2.25 23.11
C GLY A 193 4.30 -0.92 23.88
N THR A 194 3.77 -0.91 25.06
CA THR A 194 3.80 0.28 25.91
C THR A 194 5.24 0.63 26.30
N ILE A 195 5.69 1.80 25.88
CA ILE A 195 6.96 2.41 26.29
C ILE A 195 6.68 3.58 27.22
N ASN A 196 7.60 3.88 28.12
CA ASN A 196 7.48 5.04 28.99
C ASN A 196 8.31 6.20 28.40
N VAL A 197 7.65 7.32 28.10
CA VAL A 197 8.32 8.53 27.61
C VAL A 197 8.02 9.65 28.59
N ALA A 198 9.02 10.08 29.34
CA ALA A 198 8.91 11.12 30.39
C ALA A 198 7.77 10.86 31.40
N GLY A 199 7.61 9.61 31.83
CA GLY A 199 6.56 9.21 32.78
C GLY A 199 5.19 8.90 32.16
N VAL A 200 5.03 9.10 30.85
CA VAL A 200 3.77 8.87 30.13
C VAL A 200 3.83 7.54 29.35
N PRO A 201 2.88 6.62 29.55
CA PRO A 201 2.81 5.40 28.76
C PRO A 201 2.36 5.73 27.33
N MET A 202 3.14 5.28 26.37
CA MET A 202 2.91 5.53 24.95
C MET A 202 3.16 4.27 24.13
N GLN A 203 2.61 4.21 22.92
CA GLN A 203 2.97 3.20 21.93
C GLN A 203 3.90 3.84 20.89
N ALA A 204 4.79 3.04 20.30
CA ALA A 204 5.71 3.55 19.30
C ALA A 204 5.86 2.58 18.12
N MET A 205 6.29 3.11 16.97
CA MET A 205 6.69 2.35 15.80
C MET A 205 7.84 3.09 15.11
N GLY A 206 8.92 2.39 14.82
CA GLY A 206 10.10 2.96 14.18
C GLY A 206 11.36 2.86 15.05
N ASN A 207 12.32 3.74 14.81
CA ASN A 207 13.58 3.74 15.50
C ASN A 207 13.49 4.31 16.94
N ARG A 208 13.31 3.45 17.92
CA ARG A 208 13.19 3.84 19.33
C ARG A 208 14.43 4.55 19.88
N PHE A 209 15.61 4.31 19.31
CA PHE A 209 16.88 4.91 19.78
C PHE A 209 16.90 6.43 19.60
N LEU A 210 15.98 6.99 18.81
CA LEU A 210 15.82 8.44 18.71
C LEU A 210 15.36 9.07 20.03
N LEU A 211 14.76 8.28 20.92
CA LEU A 211 14.38 8.75 22.26
C LEU A 211 15.59 8.97 23.18
N ASP A 212 16.68 8.28 22.90
CA ASP A 212 17.90 8.35 23.71
C ASP A 212 18.75 9.59 23.38
N ASN A 213 18.50 10.25 22.23
CA ASN A 213 19.21 11.48 21.88
C ASN A 213 18.84 12.61 22.87
N PRO A 214 19.82 13.22 23.57
CA PRO A 214 19.54 14.30 24.53
C PRO A 214 19.05 15.57 23.83
N ASN A 215 19.46 15.81 22.59
CA ASN A 215 19.12 17.02 21.84
C ASN A 215 17.82 16.81 21.08
N LYS A 216 16.74 17.39 21.57
CA LYS A 216 15.42 17.37 20.91
C LYS A 216 14.97 18.78 20.61
N LEU A 217 14.59 19.03 19.37
CA LEU A 217 14.09 20.32 18.91
C LEU A 217 12.62 20.19 18.52
N GLN A 218 11.75 20.92 19.22
CA GLN A 218 10.33 20.93 18.92
C GLN A 218 10.04 21.71 17.63
N VAL A 219 9.32 21.10 16.72
CA VAL A 219 8.74 21.77 15.56
C VAL A 219 7.37 22.31 15.94
N GLN A 220 7.25 23.63 15.98
CA GLN A 220 5.99 24.30 16.23
C GLN A 220 5.78 25.37 15.15
N CYS A 221 4.66 25.27 14.44
CA CYS A 221 4.33 26.19 13.36
C CYS A 221 2.85 26.58 13.42
N SER A 222 2.60 27.89 13.52
CA SER A 222 1.23 28.40 13.52
C SER A 222 0.50 28.06 12.21
N ARG A 223 -0.81 27.84 12.30
CA ARG A 223 -1.67 27.62 11.14
C ARG A 223 -1.89 28.89 10.30
N HIS A 224 -1.56 30.05 10.85
CA HIS A 224 -1.78 31.36 10.25
C HIS A 224 -0.56 31.96 9.55
N LEU A 225 0.56 31.21 9.47
CA LEU A 225 1.76 31.67 8.77
C LEU A 225 1.57 31.60 7.26
N TYR A 226 2.11 32.60 6.55
CA TYR A 226 2.19 32.61 5.10
C TYR A 226 3.31 31.71 4.59
N SER A 227 3.29 31.40 3.31
CA SER A 227 4.22 30.43 2.69
C SER A 227 5.71 30.82 2.85
N ASP A 228 6.03 32.10 2.73
CA ASP A 228 7.37 32.64 2.89
C ASP A 228 7.90 32.54 4.33
N GLU A 229 7.00 32.80 5.29
CA GLU A 229 7.33 32.64 6.73
C GLU A 229 7.56 31.17 7.09
N ILE A 230 6.75 30.28 6.52
CA ILE A 230 6.94 28.81 6.69
C ILE A 230 8.28 28.39 6.09
N GLU A 231 8.62 28.88 4.89
CA GLU A 231 9.88 28.54 4.22
C GLU A 231 11.09 29.00 5.02
N LYS A 232 11.09 30.25 5.52
CA LYS A 232 12.14 30.76 6.39
C LYS A 232 12.28 29.93 7.66
N LYS A 233 11.17 29.67 8.35
CA LYS A 233 11.16 28.86 9.57
C LYS A 233 11.64 27.44 9.32
N LYS A 234 11.29 26.85 8.18
CA LYS A 234 11.77 25.54 7.76
C LYS A 234 13.30 25.52 7.65
N GLN A 235 13.88 26.50 6.95
CA GLN A 235 15.32 26.61 6.79
C GLN A 235 16.03 26.75 8.13
N ASP A 236 15.55 27.65 9.00
CA ASP A 236 16.12 27.89 10.33
C ASP A 236 16.08 26.62 11.21
N ILE A 237 14.94 25.91 11.24
CA ILE A 237 14.79 24.69 12.04
C ILE A 237 15.68 23.57 11.51
N LEU A 238 15.74 23.36 10.21
CA LEU A 238 16.57 22.31 9.61
C LEU A 238 18.06 22.59 9.82
N GLN A 239 18.48 23.85 9.71
CA GLN A 239 19.87 24.23 9.95
C GLN A 239 20.23 24.02 11.43
N THR A 240 19.39 24.52 12.35
CA THR A 240 19.59 24.34 13.79
C THR A 240 19.67 22.84 14.17
N ALA A 241 18.81 22.02 13.59
CA ALA A 241 18.82 20.58 13.85
C ALA A 241 20.10 19.90 13.36
N LYS A 242 20.62 20.31 12.20
CA LYS A 242 21.91 19.80 11.67
C LYS A 242 23.07 20.19 12.55
N ASP A 243 23.16 21.47 12.92
CA ASP A 243 24.28 22.02 13.70
C ASP A 243 24.36 21.44 15.11
N SER A 244 23.18 21.17 15.71
CA SER A 244 23.09 20.60 17.07
C SER A 244 22.96 19.09 17.09
N HIS A 245 22.92 18.43 15.96
CA HIS A 245 22.63 16.98 15.80
C HIS A 245 21.35 16.58 16.54
N ALA A 246 20.34 17.46 16.49
CA ALA A 246 19.10 17.26 17.21
C ALA A 246 18.12 16.34 16.46
N VAL A 247 17.28 15.68 17.24
CA VAL A 247 16.09 15.00 16.75
C VAL A 247 14.92 15.97 16.75
N LEU A 248 14.28 16.17 15.60
CA LEU A 248 13.06 16.98 15.53
C LEU A 248 11.88 16.22 16.16
N VAL A 249 11.04 16.95 16.87
CA VAL A 249 9.81 16.41 17.46
C VAL A 249 8.63 17.24 16.96
N SER A 250 7.71 16.62 16.24
CA SER A 250 6.60 17.31 15.59
C SER A 250 5.26 16.57 15.76
N PRO A 251 4.17 17.26 16.07
CA PRO A 251 2.82 16.67 16.00
C PRO A 251 2.29 16.58 14.56
N CYS A 252 2.94 17.22 13.58
CA CYS A 252 2.54 17.22 12.16
C CYS A 252 1.06 17.63 11.95
N ILE A 253 0.55 18.58 12.72
CA ILE A 253 -0.86 18.98 12.67
C ILE A 253 -1.07 20.13 11.67
N SER A 254 -0.23 21.17 11.74
CA SER A 254 -0.32 22.31 10.85
C SER A 254 0.34 22.05 9.49
N PRO A 255 -0.07 22.74 8.41
CA PRO A 255 0.60 22.61 7.11
C PRO A 255 2.10 22.92 7.18
N GLY A 256 2.52 23.92 7.96
CA GLY A 256 3.93 24.25 8.14
C GLY A 256 4.70 23.15 8.87
N GLU A 257 4.14 22.55 9.93
CA GLU A 257 4.76 21.41 10.62
C GLU A 257 4.92 20.20 9.68
N GLN A 258 3.93 19.93 8.82
CA GLN A 258 4.00 18.87 7.82
C GLN A 258 5.10 19.12 6.79
N GLN A 259 5.22 20.35 6.29
CA GLN A 259 6.28 20.73 5.34
C GLN A 259 7.68 20.63 5.98
N ILE A 260 7.85 21.12 7.20
CA ILE A 260 9.12 21.03 7.93
C ILE A 260 9.50 19.57 8.18
N SER A 261 8.53 18.75 8.61
CA SER A 261 8.73 17.32 8.89
C SER A 261 9.10 16.54 7.62
N THR A 262 8.47 16.85 6.49
CA THR A 262 8.80 16.25 5.19
C THR A 262 10.22 16.61 4.78
N ALA A 263 10.57 17.90 4.83
CA ALA A 263 11.90 18.37 4.48
C ALA A 263 13.01 17.82 5.41
N ALA A 264 12.68 17.59 6.69
CA ALA A 264 13.60 16.94 7.64
C ALA A 264 13.93 15.51 7.18
N LEU A 265 12.93 14.72 6.82
CA LEU A 265 13.13 13.36 6.32
C LEU A 265 13.92 13.32 5.00
N GLU A 266 13.62 14.23 4.08
CA GLU A 266 14.37 14.39 2.82
C GLU A 266 15.84 14.76 3.06
N SER A 267 16.10 15.58 4.08
CA SER A 267 17.43 15.99 4.50
C SER A 267 18.10 15.01 5.47
N GLN A 268 17.51 13.85 5.75
CA GLN A 268 18.02 12.83 6.68
C GLN A 268 18.16 13.31 8.14
N ILE A 269 17.39 14.32 8.52
CA ILE A 269 17.35 14.80 9.90
C ILE A 269 16.40 13.90 10.68
N PRO A 270 16.82 13.38 11.85
CA PRO A 270 15.97 12.50 12.65
C PRO A 270 14.69 13.19 13.12
N LEU A 271 13.55 12.46 13.02
CA LEU A 271 12.22 12.98 13.32
C LEU A 271 11.43 12.03 14.20
N ILE A 272 10.88 12.53 15.28
CA ILE A 272 9.87 11.89 16.10
C ILE A 272 8.52 12.55 15.80
N VAL A 273 7.54 11.77 15.34
CA VAL A 273 6.16 12.25 15.12
C VAL A 273 5.29 11.83 16.29
N LEU A 274 4.63 12.81 16.91
CA LEU A 274 3.68 12.60 18.01
C LEU A 274 2.25 12.57 17.48
N LEU A 275 1.54 11.48 17.70
CA LEU A 275 0.13 11.35 17.34
C LEU A 275 -0.72 11.25 18.60
N LEU A 276 -1.89 11.88 18.58
CA LEU A 276 -2.80 11.95 19.74
C LEU A 276 -3.74 10.75 19.86
N ASN A 277 -3.95 10.01 18.79
CA ASN A 277 -4.89 8.89 18.75
C ASN A 277 -4.14 7.58 18.63
N GLY A 278 -4.50 6.57 19.41
CA GLY A 278 -3.87 5.25 19.39
C GLY A 278 -3.75 4.62 18.00
N PHE A 279 -2.89 3.61 17.83
CA PHE A 279 -2.76 2.89 16.56
C PHE A 279 -4.08 2.16 16.24
N PRO A 280 -4.75 2.46 15.12
CA PRO A 280 -5.85 1.63 14.67
C PRO A 280 -5.34 0.21 14.36
N LYS A 281 -6.19 -0.80 14.46
CA LYS A 281 -5.87 -2.23 14.28
C LYS A 281 -5.03 -2.53 13.01
N TYR A 282 -5.14 -1.70 11.98
CA TYR A 282 -4.41 -1.82 10.71
C TYR A 282 -3.62 -0.55 10.40
N PHE A 283 -3.02 0.04 11.42
CA PHE A 283 -2.19 1.23 11.22
C PHE A 283 -1.09 0.94 10.20
N LYS A 284 -1.05 1.78 9.19
CA LYS A 284 0.05 1.84 8.23
C LYS A 284 0.54 3.28 8.25
N PRO A 285 1.78 3.51 8.63
CA PRO A 285 2.36 4.86 8.54
C PRO A 285 2.16 5.41 7.14
N HIS A 286 1.88 6.71 7.05
CA HIS A 286 1.67 7.36 5.76
C HIS A 286 2.89 7.14 4.85
N PRO A 287 2.73 6.85 3.55
CA PRO A 287 3.85 6.59 2.64
C PRO A 287 4.92 7.68 2.65
N VAL A 288 4.52 8.95 2.70
CA VAL A 288 5.44 10.10 2.75
C VAL A 288 6.31 10.06 4.02
N THR A 289 5.79 9.55 5.13
CA THR A 289 6.49 9.55 6.42
C THR A 289 7.53 8.43 6.55
N LEU A 290 7.36 7.31 5.83
CA LEU A 290 8.29 6.16 5.94
C LEU A 290 9.06 5.87 4.64
N TYR A 291 8.62 6.45 3.52
CA TYR A 291 9.06 6.02 2.20
C TYR A 291 9.42 7.19 1.27
N SER A 292 9.53 8.42 1.80
CA SER A 292 10.13 9.50 1.02
C SER A 292 11.52 9.05 0.57
N SER A 293 11.79 9.15 -0.67
CA SER A 293 12.86 8.75 -1.56
C SER A 293 14.29 8.51 -1.02
N ALA A 294 14.55 8.57 0.27
CA ALA A 294 15.86 8.35 0.85
C ALA A 294 15.82 7.20 1.86
N GLU A 295 16.61 6.20 1.61
CA GLU A 295 16.86 4.99 2.40
C GLU A 295 17.19 5.24 3.87
N SER A 296 17.74 6.38 4.15
CA SER A 296 18.10 6.86 5.48
C SER A 296 16.88 7.27 6.31
N SER A 297 15.73 7.56 5.70
CA SER A 297 14.54 8.07 6.39
C SER A 297 14.00 7.12 7.44
N ILE A 298 14.06 5.81 7.20
CA ILE A 298 13.54 4.81 8.14
C ILE A 298 14.36 4.79 9.43
N ARG A 299 15.68 4.90 9.34
CA ARG A 299 16.56 4.96 10.51
C ARG A 299 16.38 6.24 11.31
N HIS A 300 15.87 7.28 10.66
CA HIS A 300 15.69 8.61 11.22
C HIS A 300 14.25 8.90 11.65
N PHE A 301 13.40 7.88 11.75
CA PHE A 301 11.99 8.10 12.00
C PHE A 301 11.44 7.26 13.16
N LEU A 302 10.66 7.89 14.02
CA LEU A 302 9.90 7.27 15.10
C LEU A 302 8.50 7.88 15.16
N ILE A 303 7.46 7.07 15.23
CA ILE A 303 6.11 7.49 15.57
C ILE A 303 5.85 7.11 17.02
N ILE A 304 5.40 8.06 17.81
CA ILE A 304 4.92 7.84 19.16
C ILE A 304 3.46 8.23 19.23
N ILE A 305 2.66 7.42 19.89
CA ILE A 305 1.24 7.66 20.03
C ILE A 305 0.88 7.63 21.50
N TYR A 306 0.22 8.68 21.94
CA TYR A 306 -0.43 8.72 23.25
C TYR A 306 -1.67 7.83 23.22
N THR A 307 -1.72 6.87 24.13
CA THR A 307 -2.93 6.05 24.37
C THR A 307 -3.56 6.55 25.68
N PRO A 308 -4.61 7.37 25.61
CA PRO A 308 -5.40 7.61 26.82
C PRO A 308 -6.04 6.27 27.24
N PHE A 309 -5.93 5.96 28.53
CA PHE A 309 -6.59 4.81 29.15
C PHE A 309 -8.10 4.96 29.12
#